data_f8ed99d53b798b37d2dfc95d78b5ac3f
#
_entry.id   f8ed99d53b798b37d2dfc95d78b5ac3f
#
_cell.length_a   1.000
_cell.length_b   1.000
_cell.length_c   1.000
_cell.angle_alpha   90.00
_cell.angle_beta   90.00
_cell.angle_gamma   90.00
#
_symmetry.space_group_name_H-M   'P 1'
#
loop_
_entity.id
_entity.type
_entity.pdbx_description
1 polymer ?
#
loop_
_entity_poly.entity_id
_entity_poly.type
_entity_poly.pdbx_seq_one_letter_code
_entity_poly.pdbx_strand_id
1 'polypeptide(L)'
;SMADINEMVELYLEDGYSYDGLVEALEYTFTHDEAVEAVDNCGADWNEQAVLAAQNTLEYTAYSYDGLYYMLMEYQYFTDEQARYGVDNCGADWNEQAVAAALQQLEFSSTSHDKLIEELVEYGEFTREQAEYGVENCGADWSEQAVKAAQESLEYSAYSRDGMVEELVEYYMFTDEQAQYAADNCGADWDEQALRYVTETLEYSPDSYDGLYQAMIDYYGYTAEQAQYAVDNCGADWNEQALKAAQETLEYTPCSYSDLYTNLTEYDGFTEEQAQYAVDNCGADWNEQALLAAQDYMEYLDDLTRDTLLTMLEFDGFTDEQAEYAVDQLGL
;
A
#
# COMPACT_ATOMS: atom_id res chain seq x y z
N SER A 1 46.13 -11.27 -22.72
CA SER A 1 46.69 -12.30 -23.62
C SER A 1 45.80 -13.53 -23.61
N MET A 2 45.92 -14.42 -24.62
CA MET A 2 45.15 -15.68 -24.65
C MET A 2 45.37 -16.56 -23.43
N ALA A 3 46.53 -16.50 -22.78
CA ALA A 3 46.75 -17.20 -21.51
C ALA A 3 45.90 -16.64 -20.38
N ASP A 4 45.77 -15.32 -20.29
CA ASP A 4 44.98 -14.65 -19.24
C ASP A 4 43.47 -14.88 -19.43
N ILE A 5 42.97 -14.91 -20.67
CA ILE A 5 41.54 -15.16 -20.93
C ILE A 5 41.19 -16.63 -20.65
N ASN A 6 42.07 -17.58 -20.96
CA ASN A 6 41.83 -18.99 -20.66
C ASN A 6 41.80 -19.27 -19.15
N GLU A 7 42.64 -18.61 -18.38
CA GLU A 7 42.60 -18.70 -16.92
C GLU A 7 41.29 -18.14 -16.35
N MET A 8 40.78 -17.03 -16.90
CA MET A 8 39.47 -16.50 -16.52
C MET A 8 38.33 -17.44 -16.94
N VAL A 9 38.38 -18.04 -18.10
CA VAL A 9 37.40 -19.04 -18.55
C VAL A 9 37.33 -20.21 -17.55
N GLU A 10 38.48 -20.78 -17.16
CA GLU A 10 38.54 -21.87 -16.19
C GLU A 10 37.91 -21.46 -14.86
N LEU A 11 38.20 -20.25 -14.38
CA LEU A 11 37.63 -19.73 -13.13
C LEU A 11 36.12 -19.59 -13.19
N TYR A 12 35.57 -19.00 -14.25
CA TYR A 12 34.13 -18.85 -14.41
C TYR A 12 33.39 -20.17 -14.60
N LEU A 13 34.01 -21.17 -15.24
CA LEU A 13 33.44 -22.50 -15.39
C LEU A 13 33.31 -23.25 -14.04
N GLU A 14 34.10 -22.89 -13.02
CA GLU A 14 33.91 -23.40 -11.65
C GLU A 14 32.61 -22.95 -11.00
N ASP A 15 32.07 -21.80 -11.42
CA ASP A 15 30.82 -21.23 -10.91
C ASP A 15 29.58 -21.62 -11.72
N GLY A 16 29.75 -22.27 -12.86
CA GLY A 16 28.61 -22.72 -13.70
C GLY A 16 28.06 -21.58 -14.58
N TYR A 17 28.81 -21.20 -15.62
CA TYR A 17 28.36 -20.21 -16.59
C TYR A 17 27.77 -20.86 -17.84
N SER A 18 26.77 -20.21 -18.44
CA SER A 18 26.32 -20.54 -19.79
C SER A 18 27.33 -20.04 -20.83
N TYR A 19 27.20 -20.49 -22.08
CA TYR A 19 28.02 -19.99 -23.18
C TYR A 19 27.91 -18.47 -23.31
N ASP A 20 26.67 -17.96 -23.42
CA ASP A 20 26.41 -16.52 -23.61
C ASP A 20 26.81 -15.70 -22.38
N GLY A 21 26.52 -16.21 -21.19
CA GLY A 21 26.92 -15.57 -19.93
C GLY A 21 28.44 -15.49 -19.75
N LEU A 22 29.16 -16.51 -20.18
CA LEU A 22 30.62 -16.52 -20.15
C LEU A 22 31.22 -15.54 -21.17
N VAL A 23 30.69 -15.47 -22.38
CA VAL A 23 31.09 -14.48 -23.38
C VAL A 23 30.87 -13.06 -22.83
N GLU A 24 29.69 -12.77 -22.30
CA GLU A 24 29.35 -11.46 -21.70
C GLU A 24 30.30 -11.10 -20.55
N ALA A 25 30.58 -12.04 -19.66
CA ALA A 25 31.51 -11.82 -18.54
C ALA A 25 32.94 -11.51 -19.00
N LEU A 26 33.42 -12.15 -20.05
CA LEU A 26 34.73 -11.90 -20.61
C LEU A 26 34.85 -10.56 -21.36
N GLU A 27 33.75 -10.07 -21.96
CA GLU A 27 33.72 -8.81 -22.70
C GLU A 27 33.99 -7.58 -21.81
N TYR A 28 33.88 -7.70 -20.49
CA TYR A 28 34.31 -6.63 -19.58
C TYR A 28 35.82 -6.35 -19.66
N THR A 29 36.60 -7.30 -20.12
CA THR A 29 38.09 -7.21 -20.14
C THR A 29 38.69 -7.43 -21.52
N PHE A 30 38.02 -8.20 -22.36
CA PHE A 30 38.53 -8.61 -23.68
C PHE A 30 37.56 -8.14 -24.77
N THR A 31 37.99 -8.21 -26.03
CA THR A 31 37.12 -7.96 -27.17
C THR A 31 36.13 -9.11 -27.36
N HIS A 32 34.99 -8.85 -28.00
CA HIS A 32 34.02 -9.88 -28.35
C HIS A 32 34.63 -11.09 -29.07
N ASP A 33 35.47 -10.81 -30.10
CA ASP A 33 36.10 -11.88 -30.88
C ASP A 33 37.03 -12.75 -30.04
N GLU A 34 37.80 -12.15 -29.12
CA GLU A 34 38.66 -12.89 -28.19
C GLU A 34 37.84 -13.72 -27.20
N ALA A 35 36.73 -13.18 -26.66
CA ALA A 35 35.83 -13.88 -25.77
C ALA A 35 35.19 -15.09 -26.42
N VAL A 36 34.60 -14.91 -27.60
CA VAL A 36 34.01 -16.01 -28.39
C VAL A 36 35.04 -17.09 -28.74
N GLU A 37 36.24 -16.70 -29.20
CA GLU A 37 37.30 -17.69 -29.51
C GLU A 37 37.72 -18.52 -28.29
N ALA A 38 37.81 -17.88 -27.11
CA ALA A 38 38.15 -18.56 -25.86
C ALA A 38 37.05 -19.52 -25.41
N VAL A 39 35.78 -19.10 -25.47
CA VAL A 39 34.63 -19.91 -25.07
C VAL A 39 34.41 -21.07 -26.05
N ASP A 40 34.56 -20.86 -27.37
CA ASP A 40 34.48 -21.92 -28.38
C ASP A 40 35.54 -23.05 -28.17
N ASN A 41 36.68 -22.69 -27.64
CA ASN A 41 37.79 -23.61 -27.43
C ASN A 41 37.90 -24.14 -25.99
N CYS A 42 37.06 -23.73 -25.04
CA CYS A 42 37.18 -24.15 -23.64
C CYS A 42 36.80 -25.62 -23.39
N GLY A 43 36.03 -26.22 -24.27
CA GLY A 43 35.64 -27.63 -24.19
C GLY A 43 34.63 -27.94 -23.08
N ALA A 44 33.89 -26.92 -22.56
CA ALA A 44 32.87 -27.08 -21.54
C ALA A 44 31.67 -27.91 -22.03
N ASP A 45 31.14 -28.74 -21.16
CA ASP A 45 29.82 -29.33 -21.34
C ASP A 45 28.77 -28.37 -20.76
N TRP A 46 28.01 -27.70 -21.62
CA TRP A 46 27.06 -26.68 -21.23
C TRP A 46 25.84 -27.24 -20.45
N ASN A 47 25.54 -28.53 -20.59
CA ASN A 47 24.54 -29.21 -19.76
C ASN A 47 25.06 -29.39 -18.34
N GLU A 48 26.30 -29.84 -18.17
CA GLU A 48 26.94 -29.94 -16.85
C GLU A 48 27.14 -28.54 -16.20
N GLN A 49 27.43 -27.52 -17.00
CA GLN A 49 27.48 -26.14 -16.52
C GLN A 49 26.09 -25.66 -15.99
N ALA A 50 25.00 -26.03 -16.65
CA ALA A 50 23.65 -25.72 -16.21
C ALA A 50 23.29 -26.45 -14.89
N VAL A 51 23.75 -27.70 -14.70
CA VAL A 51 23.59 -28.43 -13.42
C VAL A 51 24.35 -27.73 -12.31
N LEU A 52 25.58 -27.31 -12.54
CA LEU A 52 26.43 -26.62 -11.57
C LEU A 52 25.83 -25.24 -11.22
N ALA A 53 25.38 -24.49 -12.20
CA ALA A 53 24.70 -23.22 -12.03
C ALA A 53 23.42 -23.35 -11.19
N ALA A 54 22.61 -24.38 -11.45
CA ALA A 54 21.42 -24.71 -10.68
C ALA A 54 21.75 -25.00 -9.20
N GLN A 55 22.76 -25.85 -8.96
CA GLN A 55 23.22 -26.18 -7.62
C GLN A 55 23.74 -24.95 -6.86
N ASN A 56 24.58 -24.15 -7.49
CA ASN A 56 25.13 -22.94 -6.90
C ASN A 56 24.02 -21.91 -6.58
N THR A 57 23.04 -21.77 -7.47
CA THR A 57 21.88 -20.88 -7.24
C THR A 57 21.10 -21.30 -5.99
N LEU A 58 20.84 -22.60 -5.84
CA LEU A 58 20.08 -23.15 -4.72
C LEU A 58 20.84 -23.12 -3.37
N GLU A 59 22.16 -22.91 -3.36
CA GLU A 59 22.90 -22.73 -2.12
C GLU A 59 22.54 -21.40 -1.42
N TYR A 60 22.15 -20.38 -2.18
CA TYR A 60 21.90 -19.03 -1.66
C TYR A 60 20.43 -18.67 -1.59
N THR A 61 19.62 -19.16 -2.53
CA THR A 61 18.21 -18.81 -2.65
C THR A 61 17.40 -20.05 -3.01
N ALA A 62 16.32 -20.25 -2.27
CA ALA A 62 15.37 -21.32 -2.56
C ALA A 62 14.50 -20.96 -3.78
N TYR A 63 14.34 -21.91 -4.68
CA TYR A 63 13.49 -21.80 -5.87
C TYR A 63 12.60 -23.04 -6.02
N SER A 64 11.44 -22.84 -6.66
CA SER A 64 10.68 -23.95 -7.27
C SER A 64 11.39 -24.47 -8.51
N TYR A 65 10.91 -25.58 -9.05
CA TYR A 65 11.39 -26.13 -10.34
C TYR A 65 11.28 -25.07 -11.45
N ASP A 66 10.08 -24.47 -11.59
CA ASP A 66 9.81 -23.48 -12.65
C ASP A 66 10.59 -22.19 -12.41
N GLY A 67 10.67 -21.72 -11.15
CA GLY A 67 11.46 -20.54 -10.80
C GLY A 67 12.95 -20.70 -11.08
N LEU A 68 13.54 -21.87 -10.77
CA LEU A 68 14.94 -22.15 -11.09
C LEU A 68 15.17 -22.26 -12.59
N TYR A 69 14.27 -22.93 -13.31
CA TYR A 69 14.32 -22.99 -14.77
C TYR A 69 14.33 -21.61 -15.40
N TYR A 70 13.41 -20.74 -14.96
CA TYR A 70 13.32 -19.34 -15.42
C TYR A 70 14.60 -18.57 -15.10
N MET A 71 15.14 -18.72 -13.88
CA MET A 71 16.39 -18.09 -13.46
C MET A 71 17.57 -18.48 -14.37
N LEU A 72 17.72 -19.77 -14.66
CA LEU A 72 18.78 -20.26 -15.53
C LEU A 72 18.66 -19.74 -16.98
N MET A 73 17.44 -19.66 -17.51
CA MET A 73 17.18 -19.23 -18.88
C MET A 73 17.29 -17.70 -19.03
N GLU A 74 16.56 -16.94 -18.22
CA GLU A 74 16.43 -15.49 -18.41
C GLU A 74 17.59 -14.68 -17.82
N TYR A 75 18.16 -15.12 -16.71
CA TYR A 75 19.22 -14.37 -16.02
C TYR A 75 20.61 -14.95 -16.18
N GLN A 76 20.72 -16.24 -16.41
CA GLN A 76 22.01 -16.90 -16.61
C GLN A 76 22.26 -17.33 -18.07
N TYR A 77 21.32 -17.02 -18.96
CA TYR A 77 21.43 -17.18 -20.42
C TYR A 77 21.68 -18.62 -20.91
N PHE A 78 21.24 -19.63 -20.15
CA PHE A 78 21.22 -20.99 -20.67
C PHE A 78 20.11 -21.17 -21.71
N THR A 79 20.32 -22.02 -22.69
CA THR A 79 19.25 -22.39 -23.62
C THR A 79 18.13 -23.14 -22.90
N ASP A 80 16.94 -23.19 -23.49
CA ASP A 80 15.78 -23.95 -22.95
C ASP A 80 16.18 -25.40 -22.63
N GLU A 81 16.90 -26.10 -23.53
CA GLU A 81 17.33 -27.48 -23.32
C GLU A 81 18.34 -27.62 -22.17
N GLN A 82 19.28 -26.69 -22.06
CA GLN A 82 20.30 -26.68 -21.01
C GLN A 82 19.68 -26.35 -19.66
N ALA A 83 18.79 -25.37 -19.59
CA ALA A 83 18.09 -25.00 -18.35
C ALA A 83 17.25 -26.17 -17.82
N ARG A 84 16.49 -26.86 -18.69
CA ARG A 84 15.75 -28.07 -18.31
C ARG A 84 16.70 -29.18 -17.81
N TYR A 85 17.76 -29.42 -18.52
CA TYR A 85 18.74 -30.43 -18.11
C TYR A 85 19.35 -30.06 -16.73
N GLY A 86 19.67 -28.80 -16.50
CA GLY A 86 20.22 -28.31 -15.26
C GLY A 86 19.26 -28.53 -14.08
N VAL A 87 18.00 -28.15 -14.24
CA VAL A 87 16.97 -28.33 -13.19
C VAL A 87 16.63 -29.80 -12.93
N ASP A 88 16.53 -30.62 -14.00
CA ASP A 88 16.23 -32.05 -13.89
C ASP A 88 17.35 -32.85 -13.20
N ASN A 89 18.62 -32.38 -13.30
CA ASN A 89 19.77 -33.12 -12.83
C ASN A 89 20.51 -32.44 -11.64
N CYS A 90 20.04 -31.29 -11.13
CA CYS A 90 20.68 -30.61 -9.99
C CYS A 90 20.55 -31.39 -8.67
N GLY A 91 19.64 -32.36 -8.60
CA GLY A 91 19.42 -33.19 -7.42
C GLY A 91 18.60 -32.52 -6.29
N ALA A 92 17.89 -31.44 -6.60
CA ALA A 92 17.07 -30.73 -5.62
C ALA A 92 15.87 -31.57 -5.15
N ASP A 93 15.57 -31.51 -3.87
CA ASP A 93 14.30 -31.90 -3.31
C ASP A 93 13.38 -30.66 -3.27
N TRP A 94 12.36 -30.64 -4.12
CA TRP A 94 11.47 -29.49 -4.27
C TRP A 94 10.58 -29.23 -3.06
N ASN A 95 10.32 -30.25 -2.24
CA ASN A 95 9.66 -30.07 -0.95
C ASN A 95 10.57 -29.36 0.05
N GLU A 96 11.84 -29.74 0.12
CA GLU A 96 12.83 -29.05 0.96
C GLU A 96 13.12 -27.64 0.46
N GLN A 97 13.08 -27.41 -0.86
CA GLN A 97 13.17 -26.05 -1.42
C GLN A 97 11.97 -25.20 -1.00
N ALA A 98 10.77 -25.75 -0.95
CA ALA A 98 9.59 -25.05 -0.46
C ALA A 98 9.69 -24.70 1.05
N VAL A 99 10.26 -25.60 1.88
CA VAL A 99 10.58 -25.29 3.29
C VAL A 99 11.56 -24.14 3.39
N ALA A 100 12.64 -24.17 2.62
CA ALA A 100 13.64 -23.11 2.61
C ALA A 100 13.05 -21.77 2.13
N ALA A 101 12.22 -21.79 1.09
CA ALA A 101 11.53 -20.60 0.59
C ALA A 101 10.57 -20.00 1.63
N ALA A 102 9.81 -20.86 2.34
CA ALA A 102 8.94 -20.42 3.43
C ALA A 102 9.74 -19.72 4.54
N LEU A 103 10.88 -20.28 4.95
CA LEU A 103 11.77 -19.69 5.95
C LEU A 103 12.37 -18.37 5.48
N GLN A 104 12.84 -18.30 4.24
CA GLN A 104 13.38 -17.07 3.66
C GLN A 104 12.32 -15.97 3.60
N GLN A 105 11.08 -16.28 3.21
CA GLN A 105 9.99 -15.32 3.19
C GLN A 105 9.71 -14.75 4.59
N LEU A 106 9.69 -15.60 5.62
CA LEU A 106 9.45 -15.21 7.01
C LEU A 106 10.58 -14.39 7.66
N GLU A 107 11.78 -14.37 7.05
CA GLU A 107 12.86 -13.47 7.48
C GLU A 107 12.62 -12.02 7.03
N PHE A 108 11.90 -11.81 5.93
CA PHE A 108 11.69 -10.48 5.34
C PHE A 108 10.32 -9.88 5.66
N SER A 109 9.31 -10.68 5.86
CA SER A 109 7.95 -10.22 6.16
C SER A 109 7.19 -11.19 7.02
N SER A 110 6.34 -10.64 7.89
CA SER A 110 5.41 -11.43 8.70
C SER A 110 4.18 -11.79 7.87
N THR A 111 3.79 -13.04 7.90
CA THR A 111 2.64 -13.54 7.14
C THR A 111 1.97 -14.71 7.87
N SER A 112 0.72 -15.02 7.53
CA SER A 112 0.01 -16.17 8.08
C SER A 112 0.37 -17.47 7.34
N HIS A 113 0.01 -18.59 7.94
CA HIS A 113 0.13 -19.91 7.33
C HIS A 113 -0.52 -19.96 5.93
N ASP A 114 -1.78 -19.55 5.83
CA ASP A 114 -2.54 -19.68 4.59
C ASP A 114 -2.06 -18.69 3.52
N LYS A 115 -1.73 -17.44 3.94
CA LYS A 115 -1.18 -16.44 3.02
C LYS A 115 0.19 -16.85 2.49
N LEU A 116 1.04 -17.45 3.32
CA LEU A 116 2.36 -17.94 2.87
C LEU A 116 2.21 -19.06 1.83
N ILE A 117 1.24 -19.98 1.98
CA ILE A 117 0.94 -20.96 0.95
C ILE A 117 0.56 -20.29 -0.36
N GLU A 118 -0.35 -19.29 -0.33
CA GLU A 118 -0.75 -18.57 -1.54
C GLU A 118 0.45 -17.84 -2.18
N GLU A 119 1.30 -17.18 -1.39
CA GLU A 119 2.50 -16.48 -1.86
C GLU A 119 3.51 -17.43 -2.51
N LEU A 120 3.76 -18.59 -1.91
CA LEU A 120 4.64 -19.60 -2.49
C LEU A 120 4.12 -20.19 -3.80
N VAL A 121 2.79 -20.30 -3.94
CA VAL A 121 2.16 -20.77 -5.19
C VAL A 121 2.19 -19.66 -6.24
N GLU A 122 1.76 -18.43 -5.89
CA GLU A 122 1.56 -17.36 -6.86
C GLU A 122 2.89 -16.73 -7.33
N TYR A 123 3.78 -16.46 -6.39
CA TYR A 123 5.06 -15.78 -6.67
C TYR A 123 6.26 -16.71 -6.64
N GLY A 124 6.25 -17.74 -5.81
CA GLY A 124 7.30 -18.74 -5.72
C GLY A 124 7.21 -19.82 -6.79
N GLU A 125 6.09 -19.90 -7.51
CA GLU A 125 5.84 -20.92 -8.57
C GLU A 125 5.96 -22.36 -8.07
N PHE A 126 5.79 -22.59 -6.75
CA PHE A 126 5.68 -23.94 -6.20
C PHE A 126 4.31 -24.53 -6.51
N THR A 127 4.25 -25.86 -6.69
CA THR A 127 2.94 -26.49 -6.68
C THR A 127 2.27 -26.32 -5.32
N ARG A 128 0.94 -26.36 -5.29
CA ARG A 128 0.21 -26.26 -4.01
C ARG A 128 0.66 -27.30 -3.00
N GLU A 129 0.87 -28.54 -3.43
CA GLU A 129 1.35 -29.62 -2.56
C GLU A 129 2.74 -29.32 -1.97
N GLN A 130 3.64 -28.75 -2.76
CA GLN A 130 4.96 -28.34 -2.28
C GLN A 130 4.88 -27.14 -1.32
N ALA A 131 4.05 -26.13 -1.63
CA ALA A 131 3.84 -24.98 -0.78
C ALA A 131 3.24 -25.38 0.57
N GLU A 132 2.21 -26.21 0.59
CA GLU A 132 1.63 -26.76 1.81
C GLU A 132 2.67 -27.53 2.62
N TYR A 133 3.43 -28.41 1.99
CA TYR A 133 4.53 -29.13 2.65
C TYR A 133 5.57 -28.15 3.25
N GLY A 134 5.97 -27.15 2.50
CA GLY A 134 6.95 -26.15 2.91
C GLY A 134 6.50 -25.38 4.15
N VAL A 135 5.28 -24.90 4.14
CA VAL A 135 4.68 -24.11 5.23
C VAL A 135 4.41 -24.97 6.48
N GLU A 136 3.92 -26.20 6.32
CA GLU A 136 3.70 -27.12 7.42
C GLU A 136 5.00 -27.57 8.12
N ASN A 137 6.11 -27.60 7.39
CA ASN A 137 7.41 -28.08 7.89
C ASN A 137 8.44 -26.96 8.17
N CYS A 138 8.12 -25.68 7.94
CA CYS A 138 9.04 -24.58 8.25
C CYS A 138 9.23 -24.31 9.75
N GLY A 139 8.36 -24.87 10.60
CA GLY A 139 8.48 -24.75 12.07
C GLY A 139 8.15 -23.36 12.62
N ALA A 140 7.42 -22.52 11.86
CA ALA A 140 7.00 -21.19 12.31
C ALA A 140 5.97 -21.27 13.46
N ASP A 141 6.08 -20.35 14.41
CA ASP A 141 5.02 -20.06 15.37
C ASP A 141 4.10 -18.99 14.77
N TRP A 142 2.91 -19.42 14.34
CA TRP A 142 1.97 -18.53 13.65
C TRP A 142 1.36 -17.48 14.56
N SER A 143 1.29 -17.70 15.87
CA SER A 143 0.88 -16.68 16.83
C SER A 143 1.94 -15.59 16.98
N GLU A 144 3.22 -15.98 17.01
CA GLU A 144 4.32 -15.01 16.99
C GLU A 144 4.41 -14.26 15.65
N GLN A 145 4.13 -14.91 14.53
CA GLN A 145 4.04 -14.22 13.23
C GLN A 145 2.92 -13.18 13.23
N ALA A 146 1.76 -13.49 13.81
CA ALA A 146 0.67 -12.53 13.96
C ALA A 146 1.05 -11.32 14.84
N VAL A 147 1.78 -11.54 15.93
CA VAL A 147 2.31 -10.45 16.77
C VAL A 147 3.25 -9.54 15.98
N LYS A 148 4.17 -10.11 15.21
CA LYS A 148 5.07 -9.32 14.35
C LYS A 148 4.31 -8.54 13.29
N ALA A 149 3.34 -9.16 12.62
CA ALA A 149 2.50 -8.48 11.64
C ALA A 149 1.73 -7.30 12.26
N ALA A 150 1.18 -7.47 13.47
CA ALA A 150 0.56 -6.37 14.20
C ALA A 150 1.53 -5.24 14.50
N GLN A 151 2.74 -5.55 14.95
CA GLN A 151 3.79 -4.55 15.21
C GLN A 151 4.22 -3.81 13.95
N GLU A 152 4.40 -4.52 12.84
CA GLU A 152 4.71 -3.93 11.53
C GLU A 152 3.57 -2.99 11.06
N SER A 153 2.31 -3.40 11.16
CA SER A 153 1.17 -2.55 10.80
C SER A 153 1.10 -1.27 11.64
N LEU A 154 1.40 -1.35 12.94
CA LEU A 154 1.43 -0.21 13.86
C LEU A 154 2.55 0.80 13.56
N GLU A 155 3.61 0.41 12.85
CA GLU A 155 4.63 1.37 12.40
C GLU A 155 4.09 2.35 11.35
N TYR A 156 3.16 1.89 10.51
CA TYR A 156 2.64 2.66 9.38
C TYR A 156 1.34 3.40 9.67
N SER A 157 0.45 2.82 10.49
CA SER A 157 -0.89 3.37 10.75
C SER A 157 -1.32 3.16 12.19
N ALA A 158 -2.21 4.03 12.65
CA ALA A 158 -2.89 3.85 13.93
C ALA A 158 -4.08 2.88 13.78
N TYR A 159 -4.23 1.97 14.72
CA TYR A 159 -5.34 1.01 14.77
C TYR A 159 -5.99 1.02 16.14
N SER A 160 -7.27 0.69 16.19
CA SER A 160 -7.90 0.20 17.42
C SER A 160 -7.51 -1.27 17.63
N ARG A 161 -7.76 -1.80 18.83
CA ARG A 161 -7.57 -3.24 19.09
C ARG A 161 -8.40 -4.11 18.14
N ASP A 162 -9.66 -3.75 17.97
CA ASP A 162 -10.58 -4.50 17.11
C ASP A 162 -10.25 -4.31 15.62
N GLY A 163 -9.86 -3.10 15.20
CA GLY A 163 -9.36 -2.83 13.85
C GLY A 163 -8.08 -3.61 13.55
N MET A 164 -7.18 -3.80 14.53
CA MET A 164 -6.00 -4.63 14.37
C MET A 164 -6.38 -6.10 14.18
N VAL A 165 -7.35 -6.61 14.94
CA VAL A 165 -7.85 -7.99 14.75
C VAL A 165 -8.43 -8.16 13.35
N GLU A 166 -9.25 -7.22 12.89
CA GLU A 166 -9.83 -7.23 11.55
C GLU A 166 -8.75 -7.21 10.45
N GLU A 167 -7.77 -6.33 10.55
CA GLU A 167 -6.61 -6.26 9.64
C GLU A 167 -5.86 -7.60 9.56
N LEU A 168 -5.58 -8.22 10.70
CA LEU A 168 -4.87 -9.49 10.76
C LEU A 168 -5.68 -10.66 10.16
N VAL A 169 -6.99 -10.66 10.34
CA VAL A 169 -7.87 -11.70 9.78
C VAL A 169 -8.10 -11.48 8.29
N GLU A 170 -8.49 -10.28 7.88
CA GLU A 170 -8.94 -10.02 6.50
C GLU A 170 -7.78 -9.84 5.52
N TYR A 171 -6.75 -9.10 5.92
CA TYR A 171 -5.61 -8.82 5.02
C TYR A 171 -4.49 -9.85 5.14
N TYR A 172 -4.11 -10.23 6.38
CA TYR A 172 -3.03 -11.19 6.61
C TYR A 172 -3.50 -12.65 6.66
N MET A 173 -4.80 -12.93 6.69
CA MET A 173 -5.38 -14.27 6.71
C MET A 173 -4.99 -15.11 7.96
N PHE A 174 -4.72 -14.43 9.09
CA PHE A 174 -4.55 -15.14 10.36
C PHE A 174 -5.91 -15.65 10.88
N THR A 175 -5.89 -16.68 11.69
CA THR A 175 -7.11 -17.13 12.38
C THR A 175 -7.55 -16.09 13.43
N ASP A 176 -8.84 -16.08 13.77
CA ASP A 176 -9.36 -15.20 14.84
C ASP A 176 -8.58 -15.35 16.16
N GLU A 177 -8.20 -16.57 16.52
CA GLU A 177 -7.42 -16.83 17.74
C GLU A 177 -6.02 -16.20 17.67
N GLN A 178 -5.34 -16.32 16.53
CA GLN A 178 -4.02 -15.74 16.31
C GLN A 178 -4.08 -14.20 16.29
N ALA A 179 -5.08 -13.64 15.62
CA ALA A 179 -5.29 -12.20 15.54
C ALA A 179 -5.58 -11.56 16.91
N GLN A 180 -6.47 -12.18 17.69
CA GLN A 180 -6.76 -11.75 19.06
C GLN A 180 -5.53 -11.86 19.96
N TYR A 181 -4.80 -12.97 19.87
CA TYR A 181 -3.55 -13.14 20.60
C TYR A 181 -2.55 -12.04 20.24
N ALA A 182 -2.41 -11.73 18.96
CA ALA A 182 -1.50 -10.69 18.47
C ALA A 182 -1.90 -9.31 18.99
N ALA A 183 -3.17 -8.93 18.89
CA ALA A 183 -3.66 -7.66 19.41
C ALA A 183 -3.44 -7.51 20.93
N ASP A 184 -3.51 -8.60 21.69
CA ASP A 184 -3.25 -8.58 23.13
C ASP A 184 -1.76 -8.61 23.50
N ASN A 185 -0.87 -9.03 22.59
CA ASN A 185 0.55 -9.23 22.86
C ASN A 185 1.51 -8.39 21.99
N CYS A 186 1.02 -7.56 21.06
CA CYS A 186 1.87 -6.70 20.22
C CYS A 186 2.54 -5.55 21.00
N GLY A 187 2.09 -5.28 22.22
CA GLY A 187 2.64 -4.23 23.08
C GLY A 187 2.08 -2.84 22.79
N ALA A 188 1.01 -2.72 22.01
CA ALA A 188 0.35 -1.45 21.74
C ALA A 188 -0.32 -0.86 22.99
N ASP A 189 -0.17 0.43 23.18
CA ASP A 189 -1.04 1.23 24.03
C ASP A 189 -2.21 1.73 23.16
N TRP A 190 -3.39 1.17 23.36
CA TRP A 190 -4.56 1.48 22.53
C TRP A 190 -5.11 2.88 22.75
N ASP A 191 -4.85 3.52 23.87
CA ASP A 191 -5.20 4.93 24.12
C ASP A 191 -4.25 5.84 23.33
N GLU A 192 -2.94 5.51 23.29
CA GLU A 192 -1.99 6.23 22.46
C GLU A 192 -2.26 6.03 20.96
N GLN A 193 -2.69 4.83 20.54
CA GLN A 193 -3.11 4.59 19.16
C GLN A 193 -4.35 5.41 18.78
N ALA A 194 -5.31 5.52 19.68
CA ALA A 194 -6.48 6.38 19.48
C ALA A 194 -6.09 7.86 19.32
N LEU A 195 -5.20 8.35 20.18
CA LEU A 195 -4.69 9.71 20.09
C LEU A 195 -3.92 9.96 18.79
N ARG A 196 -3.08 8.99 18.37
CA ARG A 196 -2.36 9.04 17.12
C ARG A 196 -3.31 9.10 15.92
N TYR A 197 -4.37 8.29 15.92
CA TYR A 197 -5.40 8.30 14.87
C TYR A 197 -6.02 9.70 14.69
N VAL A 198 -6.46 10.32 15.77
CA VAL A 198 -7.05 11.68 15.73
C VAL A 198 -6.03 12.71 15.23
N THR A 199 -4.81 12.65 15.71
CA THR A 199 -3.75 13.59 15.33
C THR A 199 -3.41 13.46 13.83
N GLU A 200 -3.21 12.25 13.34
CA GLU A 200 -2.93 12.00 11.93
C GLU A 200 -4.13 12.41 11.04
N THR A 201 -5.37 12.11 11.45
CA THR A 201 -6.56 12.51 10.70
C THR A 201 -6.64 14.03 10.53
N LEU A 202 -6.42 14.79 11.60
CA LEU A 202 -6.48 16.25 11.59
C LEU A 202 -5.32 16.94 10.84
N GLU A 203 -4.24 16.21 10.54
CA GLU A 203 -3.17 16.71 9.65
C GLU A 203 -3.61 16.72 8.18
N TYR A 204 -4.49 15.81 7.77
CA TYR A 204 -4.91 15.65 6.39
C TYR A 204 -6.26 16.29 6.08
N SER A 205 -7.19 16.29 7.02
CA SER A 205 -8.55 16.80 6.82
C SER A 205 -9.08 17.41 8.11
N PRO A 206 -9.72 18.60 8.05
CA PRO A 206 -10.40 19.15 9.21
C PRO A 206 -11.62 18.30 9.58
N ASP A 207 -11.85 18.15 10.86
CA ASP A 207 -13.01 17.45 11.39
C ASP A 207 -13.46 18.07 12.71
N SER A 208 -14.68 17.73 13.15
CA SER A 208 -15.22 18.19 14.42
C SER A 208 -14.88 17.21 15.55
N TYR A 209 -15.00 17.69 16.79
CA TYR A 209 -14.89 16.86 17.99
C TYR A 209 -15.88 15.68 17.96
N ASP A 210 -17.16 15.97 17.68
CA ASP A 210 -18.21 14.95 17.66
C ASP A 210 -18.08 14.03 16.45
N GLY A 211 -17.68 14.56 15.28
CA GLY A 211 -17.43 13.78 14.07
C GLY A 211 -16.35 12.73 14.29
N LEU A 212 -15.18 13.14 14.79
CA LEU A 212 -14.08 12.22 15.12
C LEU A 212 -14.49 11.21 16.19
N TYR A 213 -15.11 11.66 17.28
CA TYR A 213 -15.56 10.77 18.35
C TYR A 213 -16.48 9.67 17.84
N GLN A 214 -17.49 10.05 17.03
CA GLN A 214 -18.43 9.10 16.47
C GLN A 214 -17.78 8.17 15.43
N ALA A 215 -16.96 8.72 14.53
CA ALA A 215 -16.26 7.93 13.53
C ALA A 215 -15.36 6.86 14.17
N MET A 216 -14.65 7.22 15.23
CA MET A 216 -13.79 6.29 15.95
C MET A 216 -14.54 5.07 16.51
N ILE A 217 -15.75 5.28 17.00
CA ILE A 217 -16.58 4.21 17.57
C ILE A 217 -17.27 3.41 16.46
N ASP A 218 -17.92 4.10 15.51
CA ASP A 218 -18.81 3.48 14.56
C ASP A 218 -18.09 2.75 13.42
N TYR A 219 -16.90 3.25 13.03
CA TYR A 219 -16.18 2.76 11.84
C TYR A 219 -14.80 2.16 12.15
N TYR A 220 -14.13 2.63 13.21
CA TYR A 220 -12.73 2.23 13.48
C TYR A 220 -12.56 1.33 14.70
N GLY A 221 -13.66 0.98 15.38
CA GLY A 221 -13.66 -0.01 16.45
C GLY A 221 -12.94 0.43 17.74
N TYR A 222 -12.74 1.75 17.95
CA TYR A 222 -12.27 2.23 19.25
C TYR A 222 -13.38 2.19 20.30
N THR A 223 -13.01 1.99 21.55
CA THR A 223 -13.99 2.12 22.66
C THR A 223 -14.37 3.58 22.87
N ALA A 224 -15.52 3.81 23.51
CA ALA A 224 -15.96 5.16 23.85
C ALA A 224 -14.95 5.90 24.74
N GLU A 225 -14.32 5.18 25.67
CA GLU A 225 -13.27 5.74 26.52
C GLU A 225 -12.02 6.14 25.73
N GLN A 226 -11.59 5.33 24.77
CA GLN A 226 -10.46 5.62 23.91
C GLN A 226 -10.73 6.80 22.98
N ALA A 227 -11.90 6.82 22.35
CA ALA A 227 -12.32 7.94 21.50
C ALA A 227 -12.38 9.26 22.30
N GLN A 228 -12.97 9.23 23.49
CA GLN A 228 -13.03 10.38 24.39
C GLN A 228 -11.64 10.87 24.78
N TYR A 229 -10.77 9.93 25.19
CA TYR A 229 -9.39 10.25 25.54
C TYR A 229 -8.66 10.94 24.38
N ALA A 230 -8.81 10.40 23.19
CA ALA A 230 -8.11 10.91 22.00
C ALA A 230 -8.55 12.32 21.62
N VAL A 231 -9.86 12.58 21.52
CA VAL A 231 -10.38 13.91 21.14
C VAL A 231 -10.14 14.96 22.22
N ASP A 232 -10.11 14.57 23.51
CA ASP A 232 -9.79 15.48 24.62
C ASP A 232 -8.31 15.86 24.70
N ASN A 233 -7.41 14.99 24.22
CA ASN A 233 -5.97 15.16 24.37
C ASN A 233 -5.20 15.46 23.08
N CYS A 234 -5.86 15.51 21.92
CA CYS A 234 -5.21 15.79 20.63
C CYS A 234 -4.67 17.21 20.49
N GLY A 235 -5.11 18.13 21.38
CA GLY A 235 -4.65 19.52 21.37
C GLY A 235 -5.18 20.36 20.22
N ALA A 236 -6.22 19.90 19.51
CA ALA A 236 -6.84 20.63 18.42
C ALA A 236 -7.57 21.90 18.92
N ASP A 237 -7.44 22.99 18.19
CA ASP A 237 -8.33 24.14 18.27
C ASP A 237 -9.55 23.89 17.38
N TRP A 238 -10.68 23.59 17.97
CA TRP A 238 -11.90 23.21 17.23
C TRP A 238 -12.52 24.38 16.46
N ASN A 239 -12.24 25.63 16.83
CA ASN A 239 -12.60 26.80 16.02
C ASN A 239 -11.76 26.87 14.74
N GLU A 240 -10.47 26.58 14.84
CA GLU A 240 -9.56 26.51 13.69
C GLU A 240 -9.93 25.31 12.78
N GLN A 241 -10.36 24.19 13.34
CA GLN A 241 -10.84 23.05 12.54
C GLN A 241 -12.12 23.41 11.78
N ALA A 242 -13.09 24.05 12.42
CA ALA A 242 -14.29 24.53 11.76
C ALA A 242 -13.99 25.56 10.66
N LEU A 243 -13.05 26.46 10.90
CA LEU A 243 -12.61 27.44 9.91
C LEU A 243 -11.98 26.78 8.68
N LYS A 244 -11.12 25.78 8.88
CA LYS A 244 -10.52 25.00 7.79
C LYS A 244 -11.59 24.25 6.99
N ALA A 245 -12.53 23.59 7.66
CA ALA A 245 -13.66 22.90 7.03
C ALA A 245 -14.52 23.84 6.17
N ALA A 246 -14.82 25.04 6.70
CA ALA A 246 -15.54 26.08 5.96
C ALA A 246 -14.77 26.53 4.69
N GLN A 247 -13.46 26.74 4.81
CA GLN A 247 -12.61 27.15 3.68
C GLN A 247 -12.50 26.04 2.64
N GLU A 248 -12.34 24.80 3.07
CA GLU A 248 -12.29 23.63 2.18
C GLU A 248 -13.64 23.45 1.45
N THR A 249 -14.77 23.57 2.12
CA THR A 249 -16.09 23.53 1.47
C THR A 249 -16.21 24.58 0.37
N LEU A 250 -15.83 25.82 0.65
CA LEU A 250 -15.89 26.93 -0.30
C LEU A 250 -14.94 26.81 -1.49
N GLU A 251 -13.88 26.02 -1.35
CA GLU A 251 -12.94 25.74 -2.46
C GLU A 251 -13.60 24.86 -3.54
N TYR A 252 -14.47 23.94 -3.13
CA TYR A 252 -15.07 22.96 -4.04
C TYR A 252 -16.53 23.24 -4.40
N THR A 253 -17.26 23.93 -3.52
CA THR A 253 -18.70 24.14 -3.70
C THR A 253 -19.11 25.53 -3.26
N PRO A 254 -19.59 26.37 -4.19
CA PRO A 254 -20.16 27.65 -3.84
C PRO A 254 -21.40 27.47 -2.96
N CYS A 255 -21.46 28.17 -1.86
CA CYS A 255 -22.62 28.09 -0.95
C CYS A 255 -22.90 29.43 -0.26
N SER A 256 -24.10 29.58 0.27
CA SER A 256 -24.48 30.74 1.06
C SER A 256 -23.90 30.69 2.48
N TYR A 257 -23.95 31.83 3.18
CA TYR A 257 -23.60 31.91 4.60
C TYR A 257 -24.43 30.92 5.44
N SER A 258 -25.74 30.86 5.20
CA SER A 258 -26.64 30.00 5.98
C SER A 258 -26.45 28.52 5.63
N ASP A 259 -26.18 28.21 4.38
CA ASP A 259 -25.94 26.84 3.96
C ASP A 259 -24.60 26.31 4.52
N LEU A 260 -23.54 27.10 4.43
CA LEU A 260 -22.26 26.76 5.05
C LEU A 260 -22.38 26.54 6.56
N TYR A 261 -23.13 27.41 7.26
CA TYR A 261 -23.39 27.24 8.68
C TYR A 261 -24.14 25.94 8.99
N THR A 262 -25.16 25.63 8.19
CA THR A 262 -25.95 24.39 8.33
C THR A 262 -25.09 23.15 8.05
N ASN A 263 -24.23 23.19 7.03
CA ASN A 263 -23.32 22.09 6.71
C ASN A 263 -22.38 21.82 7.89
N LEU A 264 -21.74 22.83 8.42
CA LEU A 264 -20.84 22.70 9.56
C LEU A 264 -21.54 22.17 10.84
N THR A 265 -22.80 22.57 11.08
CA THR A 265 -23.51 22.15 12.30
C THR A 265 -24.23 20.79 12.15
N GLU A 266 -24.97 20.58 11.07
CA GLU A 266 -25.83 19.41 10.92
C GLU A 266 -25.14 18.21 10.29
N TYR A 267 -24.13 18.43 9.43
CA TYR A 267 -23.43 17.36 8.73
C TYR A 267 -22.01 17.10 9.27
N ASP A 268 -21.25 18.17 9.56
CA ASP A 268 -19.88 18.03 10.05
C ASP A 268 -19.79 17.93 11.58
N GLY A 269 -20.89 18.22 12.31
CA GLY A 269 -20.96 18.05 13.75
C GLY A 269 -20.20 19.11 14.57
N PHE A 270 -19.88 20.27 14.00
CA PHE A 270 -19.35 21.39 14.78
C PHE A 270 -20.44 22.03 15.62
N THR A 271 -20.06 22.59 16.78
CA THR A 271 -20.99 23.33 17.59
C THR A 271 -21.46 24.62 16.92
N GLU A 272 -22.62 25.15 17.30
CA GLU A 272 -23.12 26.43 16.78
C GLU A 272 -22.10 27.57 16.91
N GLU A 273 -21.35 27.62 18.03
CA GLU A 273 -20.31 28.63 18.26
C GLU A 273 -19.12 28.46 17.31
N GLN A 274 -18.68 27.23 17.05
CA GLN A 274 -17.58 26.90 16.13
C GLN A 274 -17.98 27.20 14.68
N ALA A 275 -19.17 26.80 14.27
CA ALA A 275 -19.70 27.08 12.95
C ALA A 275 -19.86 28.59 12.70
N GLN A 276 -20.39 29.33 13.69
CA GLN A 276 -20.49 30.78 13.60
C GLN A 276 -19.12 31.44 13.47
N TYR A 277 -18.14 31.00 14.26
CA TYR A 277 -16.76 31.47 14.15
C TYR A 277 -16.20 31.21 12.75
N ALA A 278 -16.40 30.01 12.23
CA ALA A 278 -15.89 29.61 10.91
C ALA A 278 -16.48 30.44 9.78
N VAL A 279 -17.80 30.59 9.75
CA VAL A 279 -18.51 31.32 8.68
C VAL A 279 -18.18 32.83 8.73
N ASP A 280 -18.03 33.40 9.94
CA ASP A 280 -17.63 34.83 10.10
C ASP A 280 -16.18 35.11 9.70
N ASN A 281 -15.29 34.11 9.77
CA ASN A 281 -13.86 34.28 9.57
C ASN A 281 -13.30 33.58 8.31
N CYS A 282 -14.09 32.82 7.54
CA CYS A 282 -13.64 32.09 6.36
C CYS A 282 -13.14 32.98 5.21
N GLY A 283 -13.48 34.27 5.26
CA GLY A 283 -13.04 35.25 4.26
C GLY A 283 -13.83 35.22 2.94
N ALA A 284 -15.00 34.56 2.93
CA ALA A 284 -15.86 34.50 1.74
C ALA A 284 -16.46 35.88 1.39
N ASP A 285 -16.46 36.20 0.10
CA ASP A 285 -17.34 37.23 -0.47
C ASP A 285 -18.66 36.54 -0.87
N TRP A 286 -19.72 36.78 -0.08
CA TRP A 286 -21.01 36.11 -0.29
C TRP A 286 -21.71 36.54 -1.59
N ASN A 287 -21.41 37.71 -2.14
CA ASN A 287 -21.86 38.12 -3.46
C ASN A 287 -21.18 37.28 -4.55
N GLU A 288 -19.87 37.07 -4.42
CA GLU A 288 -19.11 36.21 -5.32
C GLU A 288 -19.56 34.75 -5.24
N GLN A 289 -19.84 34.25 -4.02
CA GLN A 289 -20.39 32.91 -3.83
C GLN A 289 -21.75 32.74 -4.52
N ALA A 290 -22.64 33.72 -4.44
CA ALA A 290 -23.91 33.71 -5.15
C ALA A 290 -23.72 33.71 -6.66
N LEU A 291 -22.74 34.49 -7.17
CA LEU A 291 -22.41 34.50 -8.60
C LEU A 291 -21.88 33.14 -9.09
N LEU A 292 -20.98 32.52 -8.33
CA LEU A 292 -20.46 31.18 -8.66
C LEU A 292 -21.58 30.11 -8.66
N ALA A 293 -22.44 30.11 -7.64
CA ALA A 293 -23.60 29.21 -7.60
C ALA A 293 -24.54 29.43 -8.79
N ALA A 294 -24.79 30.67 -9.15
CA ALA A 294 -25.60 31.00 -10.33
C ALA A 294 -24.97 30.52 -11.65
N GLN A 295 -23.65 30.63 -11.77
CA GLN A 295 -22.90 30.12 -12.93
C GLN A 295 -22.98 28.59 -13.02
N ASP A 296 -22.86 27.88 -11.90
CA ASP A 296 -23.02 26.43 -11.85
C ASP A 296 -24.44 26.02 -12.33
N TYR A 297 -25.48 26.69 -11.87
CA TYR A 297 -26.84 26.44 -12.37
C TYR A 297 -26.97 26.63 -13.87
N MET A 298 -26.35 27.68 -14.43
CA MET A 298 -26.40 27.94 -15.87
C MET A 298 -25.57 26.93 -16.69
N GLU A 299 -24.60 26.29 -16.11
CA GLU A 299 -23.81 25.25 -16.77
C GLU A 299 -24.62 23.94 -16.92
N TYR A 300 -25.43 23.61 -15.90
CA TYR A 300 -26.14 22.32 -15.85
C TYR A 300 -27.60 22.39 -16.31
N LEU A 301 -28.18 23.59 -16.38
CA LEU A 301 -29.61 23.78 -16.70
C LEU A 301 -29.78 24.73 -17.89
N ASP A 302 -30.55 24.28 -18.91
CA ASP A 302 -30.91 25.09 -20.07
C ASP A 302 -32.11 26.01 -19.76
N ASP A 303 -32.23 27.12 -20.47
CA ASP A 303 -33.38 28.02 -20.47
C ASP A 303 -33.73 28.64 -19.09
N LEU A 304 -32.77 28.89 -18.24
CA LEU A 304 -32.98 29.59 -16.96
C LEU A 304 -33.38 31.05 -17.19
N THR A 305 -34.49 31.45 -16.57
CA THR A 305 -34.93 32.85 -16.51
C THR A 305 -34.42 33.53 -15.25
N ARG A 306 -34.39 34.89 -15.27
CA ARG A 306 -34.05 35.68 -14.09
C ARG A 306 -34.82 35.23 -12.85
N ASP A 307 -36.15 35.13 -12.95
CA ASP A 307 -37.00 34.78 -11.82
C ASP A 307 -36.76 33.38 -11.30
N THR A 308 -36.46 32.41 -12.16
CA THR A 308 -36.13 31.03 -11.78
C THR A 308 -34.79 30.98 -11.03
N LEU A 309 -33.78 31.67 -11.57
CA LEU A 309 -32.46 31.69 -10.95
C LEU A 309 -32.43 32.39 -9.57
N LEU A 310 -33.19 33.50 -9.46
CA LEU A 310 -33.41 34.17 -8.17
C LEU A 310 -34.03 33.22 -7.14
N THR A 311 -35.11 32.53 -7.52
CA THR A 311 -35.77 31.55 -6.65
C THR A 311 -34.85 30.41 -6.21
N MET A 312 -33.97 29.93 -7.10
CA MET A 312 -32.99 28.87 -6.76
C MET A 312 -31.93 29.36 -5.78
N LEU A 313 -31.37 30.55 -6.01
CA LEU A 313 -30.37 31.12 -5.11
C LEU A 313 -30.98 31.45 -3.72
N GLU A 314 -32.22 31.95 -3.67
CA GLU A 314 -32.94 32.17 -2.41
C GLU A 314 -33.18 30.84 -1.66
N PHE A 315 -33.50 29.77 -2.41
CA PHE A 315 -33.67 28.43 -1.82
C PHE A 315 -32.34 27.89 -1.23
N ASP A 316 -31.21 28.19 -1.85
CA ASP A 316 -29.88 27.86 -1.33
C ASP A 316 -29.43 28.79 -0.18
N GLY A 317 -30.29 29.68 0.27
CA GLY A 317 -30.08 30.53 1.42
C GLY A 317 -29.27 31.80 1.17
N PHE A 318 -29.06 32.20 -0.09
CA PHE A 318 -28.55 33.53 -0.41
C PHE A 318 -29.61 34.59 -0.12
N THR A 319 -29.17 35.78 0.32
CA THR A 319 -30.09 36.91 0.50
C THR A 319 -30.59 37.44 -0.84
N ASP A 320 -31.72 38.14 -0.82
CA ASP A 320 -32.28 38.78 -2.03
C ASP A 320 -31.21 39.65 -2.72
N GLU A 321 -30.45 40.44 -1.94
CA GLU A 321 -29.40 41.33 -2.45
C GLU A 321 -28.26 40.53 -3.13
N GLN A 322 -27.85 39.39 -2.57
CA GLN A 322 -26.82 38.52 -3.13
C GLN A 322 -27.29 37.81 -4.41
N ALA A 323 -28.54 37.33 -4.40
CA ALA A 323 -29.17 36.71 -5.54
C ALA A 323 -29.33 37.71 -6.69
N GLU A 324 -29.85 38.91 -6.42
CA GLU A 324 -29.96 40.00 -7.43
C GLU A 324 -28.58 40.39 -7.97
N TYR A 325 -27.58 40.52 -7.12
CA TYR A 325 -26.21 40.79 -7.57
C TYR A 325 -25.73 39.74 -8.56
N ALA A 326 -25.88 38.47 -8.24
CA ALA A 326 -25.43 37.36 -9.09
C ALA A 326 -26.11 37.38 -10.47
N VAL A 327 -27.43 37.52 -10.48
CA VAL A 327 -28.24 37.53 -11.72
C VAL A 327 -27.93 38.78 -12.58
N ASP A 328 -27.73 39.94 -11.97
CA ASP A 328 -27.34 41.17 -12.68
C ASP A 328 -25.95 41.05 -13.33
N GLN A 329 -24.97 40.37 -12.66
CA GLN A 329 -23.64 40.13 -13.24
C GLN A 329 -23.71 39.19 -14.45
N LEU A 330 -24.69 38.29 -14.51
CA LEU A 330 -24.90 37.38 -15.64
C LEU A 330 -25.68 38.01 -16.80
N GLY A 331 -26.21 39.21 -16.59
CA GLY A 331 -26.92 39.98 -17.62
C GLY A 331 -28.36 39.48 -17.89
N LEU A 332 -28.98 38.91 -16.86
CA LEU A 332 -30.35 38.40 -16.89
C LEU A 332 -31.38 39.40 -16.33
#